data_6ce0b386a1bbade4a7efcd8a58a1cdbf
#
_entry.id   6ce0b386a1bbade4a7efcd8a58a1cdbf
#
_cell.length_a   1.000
_cell.length_b   1.000
_cell.length_c   1.000
_cell.angle_alpha   90.00
_cell.angle_beta   90.00
_cell.angle_gamma   90.00
#
_symmetry.space_group_name_H-M   'P 1'
#
loop_
_entity.id
_entity.type
_entity.pdbx_description
1 polymer ?
#
loop_
_entity_poly.entity_id
_entity_poly.type
_entity_poly.pdbx_seq_one_letter_code
_entity_poly.pdbx_strand_id
1 'polypeptide(L)'
;MWGDIAIAFLLGLVTAFVVTPFSMRIAKKYGAIDVPNDRRVNKKPMPRLGGIAVIAGFFVSTIYLLISMSIEGKLVLFEEDMLWLKLVGFFVGIIILGITCFIDDTKGIHSLTKLIVQIVAALIVVACGIRIENFEIPFLNGQAELNIVLSYIITVCWIVGVTNAINLIDGLDGLSSGISLISCISLLIIFTLNGSPLIAIVLITALGGAISGFLPYNFNPAKTFIGDTGSNFLGFSLAVISILGVAKTYTALVLIAPIIVLALPLFDTLFAIFRRIKNGKSLKAVFKADKGHLHHRLMQKGYTQKQAVFILY
;
A
#
# COMPACT_ATOMS: atom_id res chain seq x y z
N MET A 1 12.26 -20.37 9.33
CA MET A 1 12.19 -18.95 8.95
C MET A 1 12.37 -18.73 7.43
N TRP A 2 13.53 -19.02 6.80
CA TRP A 2 13.71 -18.76 5.36
C TRP A 2 12.79 -19.59 4.47
N GLY A 3 12.51 -20.85 4.84
CA GLY A 3 11.54 -21.70 4.13
C GLY A 3 10.14 -21.09 4.15
N ASP A 4 9.71 -20.60 5.30
CA ASP A 4 8.40 -19.98 5.48
C ASP A 4 8.26 -18.70 4.65
N ILE A 5 9.32 -17.88 4.62
CA ILE A 5 9.41 -16.67 3.79
C ILE A 5 9.28 -17.02 2.30
N ALA A 6 10.00 -18.05 1.84
CA ALA A 6 9.94 -18.50 0.45
C ALA A 6 8.53 -19.03 0.08
N ILE A 7 7.91 -19.81 0.98
CA ILE A 7 6.54 -20.32 0.77
C ILE A 7 5.55 -19.18 0.72
N ALA A 8 5.67 -18.18 1.64
CA ALA A 8 4.83 -16.99 1.63
C ALA A 8 4.87 -16.27 0.29
N PHE A 9 6.09 -15.99 -0.16
CA PHE A 9 6.30 -15.31 -1.43
C PHE A 9 5.70 -16.09 -2.60
N LEU A 10 5.99 -17.38 -2.69
CA LEU A 10 5.52 -18.23 -3.79
C LEU A 10 4.01 -18.40 -3.80
N LEU A 11 3.38 -18.60 -2.65
CA LEU A 11 1.92 -18.69 -2.55
C LEU A 11 1.24 -17.39 -3.00
N GLY A 12 1.73 -16.24 -2.53
CA GLY A 12 1.24 -14.94 -2.97
C GLY A 12 1.39 -14.75 -4.47
N LEU A 13 2.57 -15.07 -5.01
CA LEU A 13 2.90 -14.94 -6.42
C LEU A 13 1.99 -15.82 -7.29
N VAL A 14 1.94 -17.11 -7.01
CA VAL A 14 1.16 -18.07 -7.81
C VAL A 14 -0.33 -17.73 -7.76
N THR A 15 -0.85 -17.44 -6.56
CA THR A 15 -2.27 -17.07 -6.39
C THR A 15 -2.61 -15.81 -7.17
N ALA A 16 -1.84 -14.73 -7.02
CA ALA A 16 -2.11 -13.49 -7.73
C ALA A 16 -2.00 -13.66 -9.25
N PHE A 17 -0.99 -14.41 -9.72
CA PHE A 17 -0.81 -14.69 -11.14
C PHE A 17 -2.02 -15.43 -11.72
N VAL A 18 -2.49 -16.50 -11.06
CA VAL A 18 -3.63 -17.31 -11.51
C VAL A 18 -4.96 -16.54 -11.39
N VAL A 19 -5.14 -15.73 -10.35
CA VAL A 19 -6.39 -14.98 -10.12
C VAL A 19 -6.50 -13.76 -11.04
N THR A 20 -5.41 -13.19 -11.55
CA THR A 20 -5.44 -11.99 -12.40
C THR A 20 -6.34 -12.14 -13.64
N PRO A 21 -6.30 -13.22 -14.46
CA PRO A 21 -7.23 -13.39 -15.56
C PRO A 21 -8.71 -13.43 -15.14
N PHE A 22 -9.00 -13.94 -13.93
CA PHE A 22 -10.36 -13.95 -13.39
C PHE A 22 -10.79 -12.54 -12.97
N SER A 23 -9.91 -11.76 -12.34
CA SER A 23 -10.18 -10.36 -12.00
C SER A 23 -10.49 -9.51 -13.24
N MET A 24 -9.82 -9.77 -14.37
CA MET A 24 -10.12 -9.13 -15.65
C MET A 24 -11.51 -9.48 -16.17
N ARG A 25 -11.98 -10.73 -15.98
CA ARG A 25 -13.36 -11.14 -16.34
C ARG A 25 -14.39 -10.46 -15.44
N ILE A 26 -14.11 -10.37 -14.13
CA ILE A 26 -14.93 -9.65 -13.15
C ILE A 26 -15.03 -8.17 -13.54
N ALA A 27 -13.93 -7.52 -13.88
CA ALA A 27 -13.90 -6.14 -14.32
C ALA A 27 -14.81 -5.89 -15.52
N LYS A 28 -14.76 -6.77 -16.52
CA LYS A 28 -15.63 -6.70 -17.70
C LYS A 28 -17.10 -6.90 -17.34
N LYS A 29 -17.41 -7.85 -16.44
CA LYS A 29 -18.79 -8.16 -16.02
C LYS A 29 -19.44 -6.99 -15.26
N TYR A 30 -18.67 -6.31 -14.39
CA TYR A 30 -19.18 -5.19 -13.56
C TYR A 30 -18.94 -3.81 -14.18
N GLY A 31 -18.38 -3.73 -15.40
CA GLY A 31 -18.14 -2.47 -16.09
C GLY A 31 -16.99 -1.64 -15.53
N ALA A 32 -16.10 -2.23 -14.72
CA ALA A 32 -14.92 -1.58 -14.20
C ALA A 32 -13.82 -1.48 -15.28
N ILE A 33 -14.11 -0.68 -16.32
CA ILE A 33 -13.26 -0.49 -17.50
C ILE A 33 -12.80 0.95 -17.55
N ASP A 34 -11.48 1.13 -17.66
CA ASP A 34 -10.86 2.42 -17.87
C ASP A 34 -10.93 2.81 -19.33
N VAL A 35 -11.80 3.75 -19.67
CA VAL A 35 -12.00 4.24 -21.04
C VAL A 35 -11.00 5.37 -21.31
N PRO A 36 -10.32 5.37 -22.48
CA PRO A 36 -9.42 6.45 -22.87
C PRO A 36 -10.09 7.81 -22.85
N ASN A 37 -9.41 8.81 -22.31
CA ASN A 37 -9.81 10.20 -22.37
C ASN A 37 -8.56 11.09 -22.43
N ASP A 38 -8.71 12.42 -22.66
CA ASP A 38 -7.62 13.40 -22.83
C ASP A 38 -6.66 13.49 -21.61
N ARG A 39 -7.02 12.89 -20.48
CA ARG A 39 -6.22 12.91 -19.24
C ARG A 39 -5.44 11.63 -19.03
N ARG A 40 -5.78 10.53 -19.73
CA ARG A 40 -5.23 9.20 -19.53
C ARG A 40 -4.21 8.85 -20.60
N VAL A 41 -3.24 8.02 -20.22
CA VAL A 41 -2.15 7.60 -21.12
C VAL A 41 -2.56 6.40 -21.96
N ASN A 42 -3.52 5.59 -21.50
CA ASN A 42 -4.01 4.41 -22.22
C ASN A 42 -4.78 4.81 -23.49
N LYS A 43 -4.50 4.09 -24.58
CA LYS A 43 -5.16 4.27 -25.90
C LYS A 43 -6.30 3.29 -26.16
N LYS A 44 -6.49 2.31 -25.29
CA LYS A 44 -7.53 1.26 -25.40
C LYS A 44 -8.26 1.11 -24.06
N PRO A 45 -9.55 0.70 -24.07
CA PRO A 45 -10.25 0.37 -22.84
C PRO A 45 -9.54 -0.75 -22.06
N MET A 46 -9.30 -0.54 -20.77
CA MET A 46 -8.52 -1.45 -19.93
C MET A 46 -9.31 -1.88 -18.69
N PRO A 47 -9.33 -3.19 -18.35
CA PRO A 47 -9.89 -3.66 -17.07
C PRO A 47 -9.11 -3.05 -15.90
N ARG A 48 -9.81 -2.59 -14.83
CA ARG A 48 -9.18 -1.89 -13.69
C ARG A 48 -9.49 -2.50 -12.32
N LEU A 49 -9.61 -3.83 -12.23
CA LEU A 49 -9.81 -4.58 -10.98
C LEU A 49 -8.65 -5.56 -10.68
N GLY A 50 -7.46 -5.27 -11.19
CA GLY A 50 -6.27 -6.11 -10.92
C GLY A 50 -5.94 -6.24 -9.44
N GLY A 51 -6.29 -5.23 -8.63
CA GLY A 51 -6.14 -5.24 -7.18
C GLY A 51 -6.81 -6.42 -6.48
N ILE A 52 -7.91 -6.95 -7.01
CA ILE A 52 -8.56 -8.16 -6.46
C ILE A 52 -7.59 -9.35 -6.45
N ALA A 53 -6.80 -9.51 -7.51
CA ALA A 53 -5.83 -10.60 -7.58
C ALA A 53 -4.70 -10.45 -6.57
N VAL A 54 -4.22 -9.22 -6.36
CA VAL A 54 -3.19 -8.92 -5.36
C VAL A 54 -3.73 -9.17 -3.95
N ILE A 55 -4.95 -8.70 -3.65
CA ILE A 55 -5.62 -8.95 -2.37
C ILE A 55 -5.77 -10.47 -2.14
N ALA A 56 -6.25 -11.23 -3.13
CA ALA A 56 -6.41 -12.67 -3.01
C ALA A 56 -5.06 -13.38 -2.75
N GLY A 57 -4.01 -13.01 -3.48
CA GLY A 57 -2.67 -13.56 -3.26
C GLY A 57 -2.13 -13.28 -1.87
N PHE A 58 -2.31 -12.05 -1.40
CA PHE A 58 -1.92 -11.65 -0.04
C PHE A 58 -2.67 -12.45 1.03
N PHE A 59 -4.00 -12.56 0.92
CA PHE A 59 -4.80 -13.28 1.91
C PHE A 59 -4.46 -14.79 1.95
N VAL A 60 -4.38 -15.45 0.79
CA VAL A 60 -4.06 -16.88 0.73
C VAL A 60 -2.70 -17.15 1.37
N SER A 61 -1.68 -16.37 1.00
CA SER A 61 -0.35 -16.49 1.57
C SER A 61 -0.34 -16.24 3.08
N THR A 62 -0.97 -15.16 3.52
CA THR A 62 -0.97 -14.77 4.94
C THR A 62 -1.72 -15.79 5.80
N ILE A 63 -2.91 -16.23 5.39
CA ILE A 63 -3.71 -17.22 6.14
C ILE A 63 -2.94 -18.53 6.29
N TYR A 64 -2.36 -19.01 5.19
CA TYR A 64 -1.55 -20.24 5.22
C TYR A 64 -0.42 -20.12 6.25
N LEU A 65 0.33 -19.01 6.22
CA LEU A 65 1.46 -18.83 7.12
C LEU A 65 1.06 -18.64 8.57
N LEU A 66 -0.02 -17.89 8.84
CA LEU A 66 -0.53 -17.74 10.20
C LEU A 66 -0.89 -19.09 10.79
N ILE A 67 -1.55 -19.96 10.01
CA ILE A 67 -1.91 -21.32 10.44
C ILE A 67 -0.64 -22.18 10.64
N SER A 68 0.26 -22.22 9.65
CA SER A 68 1.47 -23.03 9.72
C SER A 68 2.37 -22.64 10.90
N MET A 69 2.63 -21.35 11.07
CA MET A 69 3.49 -20.83 12.13
C MET A 69 2.86 -20.96 13.53
N SER A 70 1.52 -20.87 13.64
CA SER A 70 0.81 -21.16 14.90
C SER A 70 0.94 -22.63 15.29
N ILE A 71 0.78 -23.56 14.33
CA ILE A 71 0.92 -25.01 14.59
C ILE A 71 2.36 -25.34 15.00
N GLU A 72 3.36 -24.70 14.39
CA GLU A 72 4.77 -24.89 14.72
C GLU A 72 5.22 -24.18 16.00
N GLY A 73 4.34 -23.44 16.66
CA GLY A 73 4.65 -22.66 17.88
C GLY A 73 5.61 -21.48 17.63
N LYS A 74 5.85 -21.10 16.38
CA LYS A 74 6.72 -19.97 16.01
C LYS A 74 6.03 -18.62 16.17
N LEU A 75 4.70 -18.59 16.15
CA LEU A 75 3.87 -17.40 16.29
C LEU A 75 2.79 -17.63 17.33
N VAL A 76 2.84 -16.87 18.41
CA VAL A 76 1.83 -16.93 19.47
C VAL A 76 0.86 -15.78 19.27
N LEU A 77 -0.36 -16.12 18.87
CA LEU A 77 -1.39 -15.14 18.52
C LEU A 77 -2.10 -14.53 19.74
N PHE A 78 -2.17 -15.27 20.85
CA PHE A 78 -3.04 -14.97 22.01
C PHE A 78 -2.27 -14.57 23.28
N GLU A 79 -1.00 -14.21 23.19
CA GLU A 79 -0.21 -13.70 24.32
C GLU A 79 -0.41 -12.20 24.57
N GLU A 80 0.34 -11.63 25.52
CA GLU A 80 0.22 -10.27 26.07
C GLU A 80 0.16 -9.14 25.01
N ASP A 81 0.79 -9.32 23.84
CA ASP A 81 0.77 -8.32 22.76
C ASP A 81 -0.54 -8.26 21.95
N MET A 82 -1.55 -9.08 22.29
CA MET A 82 -2.83 -9.15 21.58
C MET A 82 -2.70 -9.15 20.03
N LEU A 83 -1.73 -9.92 19.52
CA LEU A 83 -1.43 -9.93 18.09
C LEU A 83 -2.66 -10.27 17.22
N TRP A 84 -3.53 -11.18 17.70
CA TRP A 84 -4.78 -11.51 17.03
C TRP A 84 -5.68 -10.29 16.82
N LEU A 85 -5.78 -9.38 17.82
CA LEU A 85 -6.60 -8.17 17.74
C LEU A 85 -6.00 -7.19 16.72
N LYS A 86 -4.67 -7.03 16.70
CA LYS A 86 -3.95 -6.22 15.71
C LYS A 86 -4.23 -6.72 14.29
N LEU A 87 -4.17 -8.04 14.08
CA LEU A 87 -4.46 -8.65 12.78
C LEU A 87 -5.94 -8.50 12.39
N VAL A 88 -6.87 -8.67 13.32
CA VAL A 88 -8.30 -8.43 13.06
C VAL A 88 -8.52 -7.00 12.60
N GLY A 89 -7.97 -6.00 13.31
CA GLY A 89 -8.06 -4.60 12.91
C GLY A 89 -7.52 -4.34 11.50
N PHE A 90 -6.37 -4.92 11.20
CA PHE A 90 -5.75 -4.79 9.88
C PHE A 90 -6.61 -5.40 8.77
N PHE A 91 -7.09 -6.63 8.93
CA PHE A 91 -7.92 -7.30 7.93
C PHE A 91 -9.30 -6.64 7.76
N VAL A 92 -9.93 -6.19 8.84
CA VAL A 92 -11.17 -5.42 8.77
C VAL A 92 -10.95 -4.12 7.99
N GLY A 93 -9.85 -3.41 8.23
CA GLY A 93 -9.47 -2.22 7.47
C GLY A 93 -9.33 -2.52 5.97
N ILE A 94 -8.65 -3.60 5.61
CA ILE A 94 -8.51 -4.05 4.21
C ILE A 94 -9.88 -4.34 3.58
N ILE A 95 -10.77 -5.03 4.29
CA ILE A 95 -12.10 -5.39 3.77
C ILE A 95 -12.94 -4.13 3.52
N ILE A 96 -12.98 -3.21 4.47
CA ILE A 96 -13.72 -1.95 4.35
C ILE A 96 -13.20 -1.14 3.15
N LEU A 97 -11.88 -0.97 3.02
CA LEU A 97 -11.27 -0.27 1.90
C LEU A 97 -11.50 -1.01 0.58
N GLY A 98 -11.32 -2.33 0.56
CA GLY A 98 -11.50 -3.16 -0.62
C GLY A 98 -12.91 -3.06 -1.19
N ILE A 99 -13.94 -3.14 -0.34
CA ILE A 99 -15.35 -2.99 -0.76
C ILE A 99 -15.58 -1.57 -1.29
N THR A 100 -15.14 -0.55 -0.57
CA THR A 100 -15.35 0.85 -0.97
C THR A 100 -14.66 1.15 -2.30
N CYS A 101 -13.40 0.75 -2.46
CA CYS A 101 -12.65 0.99 -3.68
C CYS A 101 -13.16 0.13 -4.86
N PHE A 102 -13.70 -1.06 -4.62
CA PHE A 102 -14.39 -1.83 -5.64
C PHE A 102 -15.64 -1.09 -6.18
N ILE A 103 -16.41 -0.45 -5.28
CA ILE A 103 -17.54 0.38 -5.68
C ILE A 103 -17.03 1.62 -6.45
N ASP A 104 -15.92 2.21 -6.04
CA ASP A 104 -15.28 3.34 -6.74
C ASP A 104 -14.85 2.94 -8.16
N ASP A 105 -14.17 1.80 -8.32
CA ASP A 105 -13.75 1.29 -9.61
C ASP A 105 -14.91 0.97 -10.57
N THR A 106 -16.10 0.65 -10.05
CA THR A 106 -17.28 0.28 -10.84
C THR A 106 -18.23 1.43 -11.11
N LYS A 107 -18.53 2.24 -10.10
CA LYS A 107 -19.57 3.28 -10.14
C LYS A 107 -19.04 4.70 -9.98
N GLY A 108 -17.82 4.85 -9.47
CA GLY A 108 -17.25 6.11 -9.03
C GLY A 108 -17.80 6.56 -7.66
N ILE A 109 -16.93 7.04 -6.80
CA ILE A 109 -17.26 7.59 -5.48
C ILE A 109 -16.66 8.99 -5.35
N HIS A 110 -17.32 9.85 -4.59
CA HIS A 110 -16.79 11.18 -4.32
C HIS A 110 -15.50 11.07 -3.46
N SER A 111 -14.47 11.87 -3.79
CA SER A 111 -13.15 11.81 -3.14
C SER A 111 -13.22 11.98 -1.61
N LEU A 112 -14.16 12.80 -1.12
CA LEU A 112 -14.33 13.00 0.32
C LEU A 112 -14.85 11.73 1.02
N THR A 113 -15.79 11.01 0.40
CA THR A 113 -16.29 9.73 0.93
C THR A 113 -15.16 8.72 1.04
N LYS A 114 -14.31 8.64 0.01
CA LYS A 114 -13.12 7.77 0.00
C LYS A 114 -12.16 8.12 1.14
N LEU A 115 -11.88 9.42 1.34
CA LEU A 115 -11.03 9.88 2.44
C LEU A 115 -11.61 9.53 3.81
N ILE A 116 -12.92 9.71 4.03
CA ILE A 116 -13.59 9.36 5.29
C ILE A 116 -13.44 7.85 5.57
N VAL A 117 -13.65 7.01 4.56
CA VAL A 117 -13.50 5.56 4.73
C VAL A 117 -12.06 5.17 5.04
N GLN A 118 -11.07 5.80 4.41
CA GLN A 118 -9.65 5.61 4.75
C GLN A 118 -9.35 5.98 6.20
N ILE A 119 -9.89 7.11 6.70
CA ILE A 119 -9.74 7.53 8.09
C ILE A 119 -10.40 6.51 9.04
N VAL A 120 -11.61 6.05 8.73
CA VAL A 120 -12.30 5.03 9.55
C VAL A 120 -11.50 3.73 9.59
N ALA A 121 -11.01 3.24 8.46
CA ALA A 121 -10.16 2.04 8.40
C ALA A 121 -8.88 2.22 9.23
N ALA A 122 -8.22 3.37 9.14
CA ALA A 122 -7.04 3.68 9.94
C ALA A 122 -7.35 3.74 11.44
N LEU A 123 -8.47 4.35 11.85
CA LEU A 123 -8.91 4.40 13.24
C LEU A 123 -9.18 3.01 13.82
N ILE A 124 -9.77 2.09 13.04
CA ILE A 124 -9.97 0.70 13.46
C ILE A 124 -8.61 0.02 13.73
N VAL A 125 -7.64 0.19 12.84
CA VAL A 125 -6.28 -0.36 13.01
C VAL A 125 -5.63 0.17 14.29
N VAL A 126 -5.72 1.48 14.51
CA VAL A 126 -5.14 2.14 15.70
C VAL A 126 -5.83 1.70 16.98
N ALA A 127 -7.17 1.59 16.98
CA ALA A 127 -7.95 1.11 18.11
C ALA A 127 -7.65 -0.36 18.46
N CYS A 128 -7.26 -1.17 17.47
CA CYS A 128 -6.81 -2.54 17.66
C CYS A 128 -5.33 -2.65 18.11
N GLY A 129 -4.66 -1.55 18.39
CA GLY A 129 -3.32 -1.54 18.98
C GLY A 129 -2.16 -1.45 18.00
N ILE A 130 -2.40 -1.18 16.69
CA ILE A 130 -1.33 -0.88 15.75
C ILE A 130 -1.15 0.64 15.68
N ARG A 131 -0.16 1.15 16.43
CA ARG A 131 0.09 2.58 16.51
C ARG A 131 1.58 2.89 16.72
N ILE A 132 1.98 4.10 16.37
CA ILE A 132 3.30 4.65 16.63
C ILE A 132 3.31 5.15 18.08
N GLU A 133 4.03 4.48 18.97
CA GLU A 133 4.05 4.78 20.42
C GLU A 133 5.25 5.63 20.81
N ASN A 134 6.40 5.37 20.20
CA ASN A 134 7.65 6.00 20.55
C ASN A 134 8.26 6.71 19.35
N PHE A 135 8.89 7.84 19.61
CA PHE A 135 9.64 8.61 18.64
C PHE A 135 11.05 8.87 19.20
N GLU A 136 12.06 8.29 18.55
CA GLU A 136 13.44 8.67 18.84
C GLU A 136 13.78 9.94 18.06
N ILE A 137 14.19 10.98 18.78
CA ILE A 137 14.72 12.18 18.16
C ILE A 137 16.19 11.89 17.82
N PRO A 138 16.58 11.83 16.52
CA PRO A 138 17.98 11.67 16.14
C PRO A 138 18.81 12.77 16.81
N PHE A 139 19.96 12.39 17.41
CA PHE A 139 20.90 13.29 18.10
C PHE A 139 20.53 13.76 19.52
N LEU A 140 19.35 13.49 20.03
CA LEU A 140 19.02 13.66 21.44
C LEU A 140 18.89 12.26 22.06
N ASN A 141 19.75 11.93 23.03
CA ASN A 141 19.74 10.65 23.75
C ASN A 141 18.47 10.50 24.60
N GLY A 142 17.30 10.51 23.98
CA GLY A 142 15.99 10.43 24.64
C GLY A 142 14.94 9.82 23.76
N GLN A 143 14.21 8.85 24.32
CA GLN A 143 12.96 8.38 23.76
C GLN A 143 11.85 9.33 24.21
N ALA A 144 11.14 9.93 23.26
CA ALA A 144 9.91 10.65 23.57
C ALA A 144 8.74 9.68 23.40
N GLU A 145 8.12 9.30 24.52
CA GLU A 145 6.84 8.59 24.50
C GLU A 145 5.75 9.56 24.01
N LEU A 146 5.06 9.19 22.97
CA LEU A 146 3.92 9.95 22.48
C LEU A 146 2.73 9.75 23.42
N ASN A 147 2.08 10.84 23.82
CA ASN A 147 0.78 10.70 24.47
C ASN A 147 -0.21 10.00 23.52
N ILE A 148 -1.21 9.34 24.07
CA ILE A 148 -2.13 8.49 23.30
C ILE A 148 -2.82 9.26 22.16
N VAL A 149 -3.20 10.53 22.37
CA VAL A 149 -3.88 11.35 21.37
C VAL A 149 -2.96 11.64 20.18
N LEU A 150 -1.71 12.03 20.45
CA LEU A 150 -0.72 12.33 19.42
C LEU A 150 -0.32 11.06 18.66
N SER A 151 -0.18 9.93 19.34
CA SER A 151 0.04 8.61 18.74
C SER A 151 -1.07 8.26 17.74
N TYR A 152 -2.35 8.44 18.12
CA TYR A 152 -3.49 8.23 17.23
C TYR A 152 -3.45 9.14 16.00
N ILE A 153 -3.26 10.43 16.20
CA ILE A 153 -3.22 11.43 15.12
C ILE A 153 -2.10 11.10 14.12
N ILE A 154 -0.88 10.89 14.60
CA ILE A 154 0.28 10.61 13.75
C ILE A 154 0.08 9.30 12.98
N THR A 155 -0.42 8.26 13.66
CA THR A 155 -0.65 6.96 13.02
C THR A 155 -1.72 7.01 11.94
N VAL A 156 -2.85 7.67 12.21
CA VAL A 156 -3.91 7.85 11.21
C VAL A 156 -3.40 8.68 10.03
N CYS A 157 -2.68 9.78 10.29
CA CYS A 157 -2.08 10.60 9.24
C CYS A 157 -1.08 9.80 8.39
N TRP A 158 -0.27 8.94 8.99
CA TRP A 158 0.65 8.06 8.29
C TRP A 158 -0.09 7.08 7.38
N ILE A 159 -1.05 6.32 7.92
CA ILE A 159 -1.81 5.32 7.15
C ILE A 159 -2.56 5.97 5.99
N VAL A 160 -3.29 7.04 6.24
CA VAL A 160 -4.06 7.76 5.22
C VAL A 160 -3.13 8.45 4.22
N GLY A 161 -2.03 9.03 4.67
CA GLY A 161 -1.04 9.69 3.84
C GLY A 161 -0.40 8.73 2.84
N VAL A 162 0.11 7.59 3.30
CA VAL A 162 0.73 6.57 2.44
C VAL A 162 -0.31 5.94 1.50
N THR A 163 -1.52 5.66 1.99
CA THR A 163 -2.61 5.12 1.16
C THR A 163 -2.91 6.02 -0.02
N ASN A 164 -3.06 7.33 0.22
CA ASN A 164 -3.29 8.30 -0.85
C ASN A 164 -2.06 8.49 -1.74
N ALA A 165 -0.86 8.45 -1.18
CA ALA A 165 0.38 8.60 -1.94
C ALA A 165 0.56 7.49 -2.99
N ILE A 166 0.35 6.23 -2.60
CA ILE A 166 0.40 5.10 -3.54
C ILE A 166 -0.75 5.16 -4.56
N ASN A 167 -1.95 5.59 -4.14
CA ASN A 167 -3.07 5.74 -5.06
C ASN A 167 -2.84 6.88 -6.09
N LEU A 168 -2.25 8.00 -5.69
CA LEU A 168 -1.99 9.13 -6.59
C LEU A 168 -0.85 8.87 -7.58
N ILE A 169 0.12 8.02 -7.25
CA ILE A 169 1.20 7.64 -8.17
C ILE A 169 0.75 6.59 -9.20
N ASP A 170 -0.42 5.98 -9.03
CA ASP A 170 -0.98 4.98 -9.95
C ASP A 170 -1.49 5.59 -11.26
N GLY A 171 -0.59 6.24 -11.99
CA GLY A 171 -0.89 6.93 -13.25
C GLY A 171 -0.27 6.32 -14.50
N LEU A 172 0.64 5.35 -14.38
CA LEU A 172 1.32 4.65 -15.47
C LEU A 172 1.34 3.14 -15.23
N ASP A 173 1.42 2.39 -16.34
CA ASP A 173 1.51 0.92 -16.33
C ASP A 173 2.66 0.43 -15.44
N GLY A 174 2.33 -0.33 -14.40
CA GLY A 174 3.29 -0.92 -13.47
C GLY A 174 3.89 0.04 -12.44
N LEU A 175 3.61 1.34 -12.48
CA LEU A 175 4.30 2.31 -11.62
C LEU A 175 4.01 2.07 -10.14
N SER A 176 2.75 2.08 -9.72
CA SER A 176 2.37 1.87 -8.32
C SER A 176 2.73 0.48 -7.83
N SER A 177 2.47 -0.55 -8.64
CA SER A 177 2.81 -1.94 -8.33
C SER A 177 4.32 -2.15 -8.18
N GLY A 178 5.13 -1.58 -9.08
CA GLY A 178 6.57 -1.75 -9.03
C GLY A 178 7.22 -0.99 -7.88
N ILE A 179 6.81 0.27 -7.62
CA ILE A 179 7.27 1.02 -6.45
C ILE A 179 6.89 0.27 -5.16
N SER A 180 5.67 -0.25 -5.07
CA SER A 180 5.24 -1.04 -3.92
C SER A 180 6.05 -2.32 -3.76
N LEU A 181 6.44 -2.99 -4.86
CA LEU A 181 7.31 -4.16 -4.80
C LEU A 181 8.72 -3.81 -4.31
N ILE A 182 9.31 -2.73 -4.82
CA ILE A 182 10.61 -2.22 -4.36
C ILE A 182 10.53 -1.89 -2.87
N SER A 183 9.44 -1.25 -2.43
CA SER A 183 9.20 -0.96 -1.02
C SER A 183 9.09 -2.22 -0.18
N CYS A 184 8.39 -3.27 -0.66
CA CYS A 184 8.33 -4.56 0.02
C CYS A 184 9.71 -5.20 0.18
N ILE A 185 10.52 -5.21 -0.88
CA ILE A 185 11.88 -5.78 -0.83
C ILE A 185 12.75 -4.99 0.15
N SER A 186 12.71 -3.67 0.09
CA SER A 186 13.49 -2.80 0.97
C SER A 186 13.10 -3.00 2.44
N LEU A 187 11.79 -2.99 2.74
CA LEU A 187 11.30 -3.22 4.11
C LEU A 187 11.60 -4.65 4.59
N LEU A 188 11.50 -5.66 3.73
CA LEU A 188 11.86 -7.03 4.07
C LEU A 188 13.33 -7.15 4.51
N ILE A 189 14.24 -6.53 3.76
CA ILE A 189 15.67 -6.49 4.10
C ILE A 189 15.87 -5.79 5.44
N ILE A 190 15.28 -4.60 5.61
CA ILE A 190 15.39 -3.82 6.84
C ILE A 190 14.85 -4.60 8.04
N PHE A 191 13.66 -5.19 7.93
CA PHE A 191 13.04 -5.96 9.01
C PHE A 191 13.85 -7.20 9.39
N THR A 192 14.40 -7.90 8.38
CA THR A 192 15.21 -9.09 8.62
C THR A 192 16.54 -8.75 9.32
N LEU A 193 17.22 -7.68 8.88
CA LEU A 193 18.51 -7.25 9.45
C LEU A 193 18.35 -6.69 10.86
N ASN A 194 17.23 -6.07 11.19
CA ASN A 194 17.00 -5.44 12.49
C ASN A 194 16.22 -6.32 13.48
N GLY A 195 15.92 -7.58 13.13
CA GLY A 195 15.20 -8.48 14.03
C GLY A 195 13.76 -8.03 14.32
N SER A 196 13.12 -7.39 13.37
CA SER A 196 11.72 -6.96 13.48
C SER A 196 10.76 -8.12 13.78
N PRO A 197 9.56 -7.87 14.31
CA PRO A 197 8.58 -8.92 14.59
C PRO A 197 8.32 -9.82 13.39
N LEU A 198 8.30 -11.14 13.61
CA LEU A 198 8.13 -12.15 12.57
C LEU A 198 6.88 -11.91 11.73
N ILE A 199 5.81 -11.42 12.36
CA ILE A 199 4.55 -11.10 11.66
C ILE A 199 4.74 -10.04 10.57
N ALA A 200 5.54 -9.01 10.80
CA ALA A 200 5.81 -7.97 9.82
C ALA A 200 6.60 -8.53 8.62
N ILE A 201 7.56 -9.43 8.87
CA ILE A 201 8.34 -10.13 7.83
C ILE A 201 7.42 -11.00 6.97
N VAL A 202 6.51 -11.73 7.61
CA VAL A 202 5.53 -12.59 6.93
C VAL A 202 4.60 -11.78 6.04
N LEU A 203 3.99 -10.72 6.59
CA LEU A 203 3.04 -9.88 5.88
C LEU A 203 3.69 -9.15 4.69
N ILE A 204 4.90 -8.59 4.88
CA ILE A 204 5.58 -7.89 3.78
C ILE A 204 6.01 -8.85 2.66
N THR A 205 6.38 -10.08 3.01
CA THR A 205 6.75 -11.11 2.05
C THR A 205 5.54 -11.58 1.24
N ALA A 206 4.41 -11.83 1.90
CA ALA A 206 3.15 -12.19 1.27
C ALA A 206 2.69 -11.10 0.29
N LEU A 207 2.81 -9.83 0.70
CA LEU A 207 2.47 -8.68 -0.14
C LEU A 207 3.38 -8.60 -1.36
N GLY A 208 4.70 -8.70 -1.17
CA GLY A 208 5.68 -8.70 -2.26
C GLY A 208 5.47 -9.83 -3.25
N GLY A 209 5.15 -11.03 -2.77
CA GLY A 209 4.79 -12.19 -3.61
C GLY A 209 3.55 -11.90 -4.45
N ALA A 210 2.46 -11.42 -3.83
CA ALA A 210 1.21 -11.09 -4.52
C ALA A 210 1.41 -10.02 -5.61
N ILE A 211 2.18 -8.96 -5.31
CA ILE A 211 2.52 -7.93 -6.29
C ILE A 211 3.33 -8.53 -7.45
N SER A 212 4.32 -9.37 -7.15
CA SER A 212 5.17 -10.02 -8.16
C SER A 212 4.36 -10.91 -9.12
N GLY A 213 3.33 -11.60 -8.62
CA GLY A 213 2.43 -12.41 -9.44
C GLY A 213 1.51 -11.57 -10.34
N PHE A 214 1.13 -10.39 -9.91
CA PHE A 214 0.29 -9.46 -10.67
C PHE A 214 1.09 -8.65 -11.71
N LEU A 215 2.33 -8.27 -11.39
CA LEU A 215 3.14 -7.35 -12.18
C LEU A 215 3.28 -7.72 -13.67
N PRO A 216 3.41 -9.01 -14.10
CA PRO A 216 3.45 -9.40 -15.51
C PRO A 216 2.22 -8.99 -16.33
N TYR A 217 1.08 -8.77 -15.68
CA TYR A 217 -0.14 -8.28 -16.32
C TYR A 217 -0.28 -6.77 -16.28
N ASN A 218 0.39 -6.12 -15.35
CA ASN A 218 0.31 -4.66 -15.14
C ASN A 218 1.49 -3.91 -15.77
N PHE A 219 2.62 -4.57 -16.01
CA PHE A 219 3.81 -3.93 -16.62
C PHE A 219 3.57 -3.55 -18.08
N ASN A 220 4.20 -2.46 -18.53
CA ASN A 220 3.98 -1.90 -19.87
C ASN A 220 4.44 -2.82 -21.02
N PRO A 221 3.58 -3.14 -22.01
CA PRO A 221 2.19 -2.70 -22.16
C PRO A 221 1.22 -3.50 -21.27
N ALA A 222 0.50 -2.79 -20.40
CA ALA A 222 -0.40 -3.44 -19.44
C ALA A 222 -1.57 -4.18 -20.11
N LYS A 223 -1.99 -5.28 -19.49
CA LYS A 223 -3.21 -6.04 -19.85
C LYS A 223 -4.38 -5.71 -18.92
N THR A 224 -4.06 -5.23 -17.72
CA THR A 224 -5.02 -4.76 -16.72
C THR A 224 -4.38 -3.75 -15.79
N PHE A 225 -5.17 -2.81 -15.28
CA PHE A 225 -4.74 -1.86 -14.25
C PHE A 225 -5.05 -2.42 -12.86
N ILE A 226 -4.29 -1.96 -11.88
CA ILE A 226 -4.47 -2.37 -10.49
C ILE A 226 -5.77 -1.78 -9.91
N GLY A 227 -6.18 -0.59 -10.37
CA GLY A 227 -7.36 0.14 -9.95
C GLY A 227 -7.25 0.75 -8.56
N ASP A 228 -8.30 1.49 -8.17
CA ASP A 228 -8.38 2.08 -6.84
C ASP A 228 -8.45 1.00 -5.75
N THR A 229 -9.11 -0.14 -6.04
CA THR A 229 -9.14 -1.32 -5.18
C THR A 229 -7.74 -1.80 -4.80
N GLY A 230 -6.82 -1.86 -5.77
CA GLY A 230 -5.48 -2.36 -5.50
C GLY A 230 -4.53 -1.29 -4.99
N SER A 231 -4.53 -0.08 -5.54
CA SER A 231 -3.58 0.97 -5.12
C SER A 231 -3.82 1.43 -3.68
N ASN A 232 -5.10 1.54 -3.24
CA ASN A 232 -5.42 1.81 -1.84
C ASN A 232 -5.03 0.64 -0.93
N PHE A 233 -5.28 -0.61 -1.37
CA PHE A 233 -4.84 -1.79 -0.63
C PHE A 233 -3.31 -1.82 -0.45
N LEU A 234 -2.53 -1.55 -1.50
CA LEU A 234 -1.06 -1.50 -1.42
C LEU A 234 -0.59 -0.44 -0.42
N GLY A 235 -1.10 0.79 -0.55
CA GLY A 235 -0.70 1.89 0.32
C GLY A 235 -1.07 1.64 1.79
N PHE A 236 -2.29 1.18 2.03
CA PHE A 236 -2.75 0.84 3.38
C PHE A 236 -1.93 -0.30 4.00
N SER A 237 -1.70 -1.37 3.25
CA SER A 237 -0.92 -2.52 3.72
C SER A 237 0.53 -2.14 4.00
N LEU A 238 1.20 -1.40 3.10
CA LEU A 238 2.55 -0.91 3.31
C LEU A 238 2.65 -0.03 4.56
N ALA A 239 1.68 0.89 4.77
CA ALA A 239 1.66 1.75 5.94
C ALA A 239 1.51 0.97 7.24
N VAL A 240 0.55 0.05 7.31
CA VAL A 240 0.29 -0.74 8.52
C VAL A 240 1.44 -1.71 8.81
N ILE A 241 1.95 -2.41 7.80
CA ILE A 241 3.07 -3.35 7.96
C ILE A 241 4.34 -2.60 8.37
N SER A 242 4.56 -1.38 7.87
CA SER A 242 5.71 -0.56 8.29
C SER A 242 5.67 -0.22 9.78
N ILE A 243 4.49 0.08 10.33
CA ILE A 243 4.30 0.32 11.77
C ILE A 243 4.56 -0.96 12.57
N LEU A 244 4.00 -2.10 12.13
CA LEU A 244 4.20 -3.39 12.78
C LEU A 244 5.69 -3.80 12.81
N GLY A 245 6.43 -3.51 11.75
CA GLY A 245 7.85 -3.83 11.65
C GLY A 245 8.74 -2.97 12.54
N VAL A 246 8.29 -1.77 12.88
CA VAL A 246 9.02 -0.82 13.73
C VAL A 246 8.68 -0.97 15.22
N ALA A 247 7.49 -1.48 15.54
CA ALA A 247 6.88 -1.43 16.87
C ALA A 247 7.72 -2.02 18.04
N LYS A 248 8.74 -2.84 17.77
CA LYS A 248 9.63 -3.41 18.79
C LYS A 248 11.10 -3.03 18.60
N THR A 249 11.43 -2.16 17.66
CA THR A 249 12.81 -1.85 17.30
C THR A 249 13.09 -0.37 17.59
N TYR A 250 13.94 -0.12 18.57
CA TYR A 250 14.27 1.22 19.05
C TYR A 250 15.42 1.90 18.27
N THR A 251 15.78 1.39 17.11
CA THR A 251 16.85 1.98 16.31
C THR A 251 16.30 3.10 15.44
N ALA A 252 16.84 4.32 15.54
CA ALA A 252 16.43 5.48 14.73
C ALA A 252 16.39 5.16 13.23
N LEU A 253 17.29 4.30 12.75
CA LEU A 253 17.35 3.85 11.36
C LEU A 253 16.07 3.12 10.93
N VAL A 254 15.49 2.28 11.80
CA VAL A 254 14.27 1.51 11.47
C VAL A 254 13.03 2.39 11.47
N LEU A 255 13.02 3.45 12.30
CA LEU A 255 11.92 4.43 12.31
C LEU A 255 11.91 5.30 11.06
N ILE A 256 13.09 5.68 10.55
CA ILE A 256 13.25 6.52 9.36
C ILE A 256 13.10 5.70 8.06
N ALA A 257 13.43 4.41 8.10
CA ALA A 257 13.43 3.56 6.93
C ALA A 257 12.11 3.53 6.14
N PRO A 258 10.92 3.37 6.76
CA PRO A 258 9.66 3.43 6.02
C PRO A 258 9.44 4.78 5.34
N ILE A 259 9.89 5.89 5.95
CA ILE A 259 9.78 7.22 5.35
C ILE A 259 10.66 7.33 4.11
N ILE A 260 11.89 6.81 4.17
CA ILE A 260 12.82 6.82 3.02
C ILE A 260 12.32 5.89 1.92
N VAL A 261 11.90 4.68 2.27
CA VAL A 261 11.39 3.68 1.31
C VAL A 261 10.14 4.18 0.58
N LEU A 262 9.29 4.92 1.27
CA LEU A 262 8.06 5.49 0.70
C LEU A 262 8.23 6.98 0.33
N ALA A 263 9.46 7.48 0.29
CA ALA A 263 9.73 8.91 0.06
C ALA A 263 9.18 9.40 -1.28
N LEU A 264 9.38 8.64 -2.35
CA LEU A 264 8.96 9.07 -3.69
C LEU A 264 7.44 9.32 -3.77
N PRO A 265 6.55 8.38 -3.42
CA PRO A 265 5.11 8.64 -3.44
C PRO A 265 4.69 9.73 -2.43
N LEU A 266 5.30 9.79 -1.26
CA LEU A 266 4.99 10.82 -0.26
C LEU A 266 5.37 12.22 -0.75
N PHE A 267 6.57 12.41 -1.27
CA PHE A 267 7.01 13.71 -1.78
C PHE A 267 6.18 14.16 -2.99
N ASP A 268 5.89 13.25 -3.95
CA ASP A 268 5.04 13.61 -5.10
C ASP A 268 3.66 14.09 -4.65
N THR A 269 3.08 13.42 -3.66
CA THR A 269 1.79 13.81 -3.06
C THR A 269 1.86 15.15 -2.33
N LEU A 270 2.88 15.38 -1.48
CA LEU A 270 3.07 16.64 -0.78
C LEU A 270 3.26 17.81 -1.75
N PHE A 271 4.07 17.63 -2.79
CA PHE A 271 4.24 18.63 -3.85
C PHE A 271 2.93 18.89 -4.60
N ALA A 272 2.12 17.87 -4.87
CA ALA A 272 0.82 18.05 -5.50
C ALA A 272 -0.13 18.86 -4.61
N ILE A 273 -0.20 18.57 -3.31
CA ILE A 273 -1.01 19.29 -2.33
C ILE A 273 -0.58 20.75 -2.27
N PHE A 274 0.73 21.00 -2.09
CA PHE A 274 1.27 22.36 -2.02
C PHE A 274 0.95 23.18 -3.29
N ARG A 275 1.16 22.60 -4.46
CA ARG A 275 0.87 23.25 -5.75
C ARG A 275 -0.61 23.54 -5.92
N ARG A 276 -1.50 22.62 -5.53
CA ARG A 276 -2.96 22.80 -5.63
C ARG A 276 -3.44 23.92 -4.72
N ILE A 277 -2.94 24.01 -3.48
CA ILE A 277 -3.26 25.10 -2.54
C ILE A 277 -2.76 26.43 -3.09
N LYS A 278 -1.49 26.49 -3.56
CA LYS A 278 -0.88 27.70 -4.10
C LYS A 278 -1.66 28.22 -5.31
N ASN A 279 -2.02 27.35 -6.26
CA ASN A 279 -2.70 27.76 -7.49
C ASN A 279 -4.20 28.04 -7.28
N GLY A 280 -4.85 27.28 -6.40
CA GLY A 280 -6.29 27.40 -6.13
C GLY A 280 -6.65 28.40 -5.04
N LYS A 281 -5.66 28.94 -4.30
CA LYS A 281 -5.82 29.88 -3.19
C LYS A 281 -6.88 29.43 -2.14
N SER A 282 -7.14 28.11 -2.04
CA SER A 282 -8.14 27.52 -1.17
C SER A 282 -7.77 26.07 -0.80
N LEU A 283 -8.06 25.66 0.44
CA LEU A 283 -7.90 24.27 0.88
C LEU A 283 -8.78 23.30 0.07
N LYS A 284 -9.94 23.76 -0.44
CA LYS A 284 -10.79 22.93 -1.32
C LYS A 284 -10.12 22.56 -2.65
N ALA A 285 -9.08 23.30 -3.06
CA ALA A 285 -8.32 23.01 -4.27
C ALA A 285 -7.50 21.70 -4.19
N VAL A 286 -7.25 21.19 -2.98
CA VAL A 286 -6.56 19.90 -2.78
C VAL A 286 -7.29 18.74 -3.48
N PHE A 287 -8.60 18.80 -3.56
CA PHE A 287 -9.44 17.76 -4.21
C PHE A 287 -9.57 17.91 -5.73
N LYS A 288 -8.97 18.97 -6.33
CA LYS A 288 -9.00 19.14 -7.79
C LYS A 288 -7.93 18.25 -8.44
N ALA A 289 -8.31 17.61 -9.56
CA ALA A 289 -7.36 16.83 -10.36
C ALA A 289 -6.24 17.72 -10.92
N ASP A 290 -5.00 17.21 -10.93
CA ASP A 290 -3.81 17.93 -11.36
C ASP A 290 -2.92 17.01 -12.22
N LYS A 291 -2.34 17.57 -13.29
CA LYS A 291 -1.39 16.88 -14.19
C LYS A 291 0.08 17.17 -13.81
N GLY A 292 0.37 17.61 -12.62
CA GLY A 292 1.71 18.04 -12.22
C GLY A 292 2.52 16.97 -11.46
N HIS A 293 2.04 15.73 -11.34
CA HIS A 293 2.78 14.62 -10.75
C HIS A 293 4.06 14.30 -11.52
N LEU A 294 5.05 13.70 -10.85
CA LEU A 294 6.38 13.43 -11.45
C LEU A 294 6.28 12.64 -12.75
N HIS A 295 5.44 11.62 -12.81
CA HIS A 295 5.25 10.82 -14.02
C HIS A 295 4.70 11.65 -15.19
N HIS A 296 3.75 12.56 -14.96
CA HIS A 296 3.25 13.47 -16.00
C HIS A 296 4.34 14.44 -16.49
N ARG A 297 5.18 14.95 -15.59
CA ARG A 297 6.30 15.84 -15.94
C ARG A 297 7.35 15.13 -16.80
N LEU A 298 7.66 13.87 -16.52
CA LEU A 298 8.56 13.06 -17.32
C LEU A 298 7.99 12.84 -18.73
N MET A 299 6.70 12.48 -18.82
CA MET A 299 6.02 12.32 -20.10
C MET A 299 6.00 13.64 -20.92
N GLN A 300 5.79 14.79 -20.29
CA GLN A 300 5.85 16.10 -20.94
C GLN A 300 7.25 16.47 -21.45
N LYS A 301 8.31 15.94 -20.83
CA LYS A 301 9.69 16.07 -21.30
C LYS A 301 10.04 15.15 -22.48
N GLY A 302 9.08 14.35 -22.96
CA GLY A 302 9.27 13.47 -24.12
C GLY A 302 9.71 12.04 -23.77
N TYR A 303 9.82 11.67 -22.48
CA TYR A 303 10.10 10.28 -22.11
C TYR A 303 8.91 9.39 -22.44
N THR A 304 9.19 8.18 -22.92
CA THR A 304 8.18 7.14 -23.09
C THR A 304 7.69 6.68 -21.72
N GLN A 305 6.48 6.08 -21.67
CA GLN A 305 5.92 5.54 -20.43
C GLN A 305 6.90 4.58 -19.73
N LYS A 306 7.54 3.68 -20.49
CA LYS A 306 8.55 2.75 -19.99
C LYS A 306 9.74 3.46 -19.34
N GLN A 307 10.30 4.46 -20.02
CA GLN A 307 11.40 5.24 -19.50
C GLN A 307 11.02 6.02 -18.24
N ALA A 308 9.83 6.64 -18.23
CA ALA A 308 9.34 7.36 -17.05
C ALA A 308 9.21 6.45 -15.84
N VAL A 309 8.68 5.24 -16.01
CA VAL A 309 8.53 4.24 -14.93
C VAL A 309 9.91 3.79 -14.42
N PHE A 310 10.86 3.46 -15.31
CA PHE A 310 12.21 3.07 -14.89
C PHE A 310 13.00 4.19 -14.18
N ILE A 311 12.78 5.44 -14.54
CA ILE A 311 13.40 6.59 -13.84
C ILE A 311 12.84 6.75 -12.42
N LEU A 312 11.57 6.37 -12.22
CA LEU A 312 10.89 6.51 -10.92
C LEU A 312 11.11 5.29 -10.00
N TYR A 313 11.54 4.14 -10.53
CA TYR A 313 12.00 2.98 -9.77
C TYR A 313 13.38 3.22 -9.17
#